data_e67fb5c83d5bf739309e8b171c395db9
#
_entry.id   e67fb5c83d5bf739309e8b171c395db9
#
_cell.length_a   1.000
_cell.length_b   1.000
_cell.length_c   1.000
_cell.angle_alpha   90.00
_cell.angle_beta   90.00
_cell.angle_gamma   90.00
#
_symmetry.space_group_name_H-M   'P 1'
#
loop_
_entity.id
_entity.type
_entity.pdbx_description
1 polymer ?
#
loop_
_entity_poly.entity_id
_entity_poly.type
_entity_poly.pdbx_seq_one_letter_code
_entity_poly.pdbx_strand_id
1 'polypeptide(L)'
;MAKTVIVTGATRGIGRATALALLRDGHKVVLNYHANEVNAEETRAACAGFGDRAVFVKANIARADEAARLVDTARQRFGALDVLVNNASINIDRPLLDMSEADWDRVVDTGMKSVFLMSQAAARVMLDQEGGGQIVNLGALTGITGRANGINYCAAKAGVIVMTKCLAIELAPKVRVNCVIPGTIRTPEVDERYDIAANEAALAEHSLLKRIGEPEEIAGAIQFLVSDASAYINGQKLIVDGGRFLY
;
A
#
# COMPACT_ATOMS: atom_id res chain seq x y z
N MET A 1 -6.60 20.93 -3.01
CA MET A 1 -7.99 20.49 -3.31
C MET A 1 -8.24 19.10 -2.75
N ALA A 2 -9.49 18.74 -2.43
CA ALA A 2 -9.85 17.39 -2.00
C ALA A 2 -9.67 16.40 -3.17
N LYS A 3 -8.94 15.31 -2.94
CA LYS A 3 -8.67 14.25 -3.92
C LYS A 3 -9.55 13.04 -3.65
N THR A 4 -9.85 12.26 -4.69
CA THR A 4 -10.47 10.94 -4.58
C THR A 4 -9.37 9.89 -4.55
N VAL A 5 -9.32 9.10 -3.48
CA VAL A 5 -8.25 8.13 -3.21
C VAL A 5 -8.81 6.73 -3.04
N ILE A 6 -8.17 5.73 -3.65
CA ILE A 6 -8.36 4.33 -3.29
C ILE A 6 -7.16 3.89 -2.44
N VAL A 7 -7.44 3.25 -1.30
CA VAL A 7 -6.42 2.57 -0.49
C VAL A 7 -6.74 1.08 -0.43
N THR A 8 -5.84 0.24 -0.95
CA THR A 8 -6.03 -1.22 -0.90
C THR A 8 -5.55 -1.79 0.44
N GLY A 9 -6.28 -2.78 0.98
CA GLY A 9 -5.98 -3.33 2.31
C GLY A 9 -6.09 -2.29 3.43
N ALA A 10 -7.15 -1.46 3.40
CA ALA A 10 -7.29 -0.25 4.21
C ALA A 10 -7.88 -0.47 5.61
N THR A 11 -8.04 -1.72 6.07
CA THR A 11 -8.75 -1.99 7.33
C THR A 11 -7.85 -2.39 8.50
N ARG A 12 -6.53 -2.44 8.31
CA ARG A 12 -5.54 -2.65 9.39
C ARG A 12 -4.19 -2.01 9.06
N GLY A 13 -3.33 -1.87 10.05
CA GLY A 13 -1.93 -1.44 9.92
C GLY A 13 -1.75 -0.16 9.11
N ILE A 14 -0.76 -0.15 8.23
CA ILE A 14 -0.40 1.00 7.38
C ILE A 14 -1.57 1.48 6.53
N GLY A 15 -2.33 0.55 5.93
CA GLY A 15 -3.48 0.90 5.08
C GLY A 15 -4.56 1.67 5.83
N ARG A 16 -4.90 1.22 7.07
CA ARG A 16 -5.87 1.91 7.94
C ARG A 16 -5.35 3.30 8.35
N ALA A 17 -4.10 3.38 8.81
CA ALA A 17 -3.49 4.66 9.19
C ALA A 17 -3.49 5.65 8.01
N THR A 18 -3.11 5.17 6.81
CA THR A 18 -3.14 5.97 5.58
C THR A 18 -4.55 6.47 5.25
N ALA A 19 -5.54 5.58 5.26
CA ALA A 19 -6.92 5.96 4.94
C ALA A 19 -7.46 7.03 5.91
N LEU A 20 -7.23 6.83 7.23
CA LEU A 20 -7.64 7.80 8.26
C LEU A 20 -6.91 9.14 8.13
N ALA A 21 -5.61 9.13 7.83
CA ALA A 21 -4.83 10.34 7.62
C ALA A 21 -5.35 11.14 6.42
N LEU A 22 -5.59 10.48 5.29
CA LEU A 22 -6.14 11.13 4.08
C LEU A 22 -7.57 11.66 4.28
N LEU A 23 -8.41 10.96 5.06
CA LEU A 23 -9.75 11.44 5.43
C LEU A 23 -9.68 12.70 6.32
N ARG A 24 -8.72 12.76 7.26
CA ARG A 24 -8.47 13.96 8.09
C ARG A 24 -8.01 15.15 7.26
N ASP A 25 -7.24 14.93 6.19
CA ASP A 25 -6.84 15.98 5.24
C ASP A 25 -7.98 16.45 4.31
N GLY A 26 -9.17 15.89 4.47
CA GLY A 26 -10.35 16.30 3.70
C GLY A 26 -10.54 15.54 2.38
N HIS A 27 -9.73 14.51 2.11
CA HIS A 27 -9.88 13.68 0.91
C HIS A 27 -11.10 12.76 1.00
N LYS A 28 -11.55 12.24 -0.14
CA LYS A 28 -12.55 11.19 -0.28
C LYS A 28 -11.84 9.88 -0.47
N VAL A 29 -12.12 8.88 0.35
CA VAL A 29 -11.36 7.62 0.36
C VAL A 29 -12.25 6.41 0.15
N VAL A 30 -11.90 5.60 -0.83
CA VAL A 30 -12.43 4.24 -1.00
C VAL A 30 -11.50 3.28 -0.29
N LEU A 31 -11.99 2.68 0.79
CA LEU A 31 -11.27 1.73 1.63
C LEU A 31 -11.56 0.31 1.13
N ASN A 32 -10.58 -0.31 0.48
CA ASN A 32 -10.72 -1.70 0.06
C ASN A 32 -10.29 -2.66 1.16
N TYR A 33 -11.04 -3.76 1.28
CA TYR A 33 -10.70 -4.94 2.07
C TYR A 33 -11.16 -6.22 1.34
N HIS A 34 -10.66 -7.39 1.74
CA HIS A 34 -11.04 -8.65 1.08
C HIS A 34 -11.84 -9.57 2.00
N ALA A 35 -11.31 -10.00 3.13
CA ALA A 35 -11.92 -11.09 3.91
C ALA A 35 -12.20 -10.76 5.38
N ASN A 36 -11.45 -9.86 6.01
CA ASN A 36 -11.57 -9.61 7.44
C ASN A 36 -12.66 -8.56 7.73
N GLU A 37 -13.88 -9.04 8.02
CA GLU A 37 -15.03 -8.19 8.34
C GLU A 37 -14.87 -7.51 9.71
N VAL A 38 -14.19 -8.14 10.67
CA VAL A 38 -14.00 -7.55 12.01
C VAL A 38 -13.17 -6.28 11.89
N ASN A 39 -12.01 -6.35 11.22
CA ASN A 39 -11.19 -5.17 10.99
C ASN A 39 -11.91 -4.12 10.14
N ALA A 40 -12.76 -4.55 9.21
CA ALA A 40 -13.55 -3.62 8.40
C ALA A 40 -14.57 -2.86 9.26
N GLU A 41 -15.25 -3.53 10.21
CA GLU A 41 -16.23 -2.91 11.09
C GLU A 41 -15.58 -1.95 12.09
N GLU A 42 -14.46 -2.35 12.71
CA GLU A 42 -13.67 -1.47 13.57
C GLU A 42 -13.21 -0.20 12.82
N THR A 43 -12.82 -0.36 11.55
CA THR A 43 -12.40 0.78 10.73
C THR A 43 -13.58 1.64 10.32
N ARG A 44 -14.78 1.05 10.06
CA ARG A 44 -16.01 1.83 9.84
C ARG A 44 -16.35 2.69 11.05
N ALA A 45 -16.29 2.12 12.24
CA ALA A 45 -16.53 2.87 13.47
C ALA A 45 -15.54 4.05 13.60
N ALA A 46 -14.26 3.84 13.30
CA ALA A 46 -13.24 4.90 13.30
C ALA A 46 -13.47 5.96 12.20
N CYS A 47 -14.17 5.61 11.12
CA CYS A 47 -14.50 6.51 10.01
C CYS A 47 -15.86 7.21 10.17
N ALA A 48 -16.65 6.93 11.21
CA ALA A 48 -18.03 7.44 11.35
C ALA A 48 -18.14 8.98 11.23
N GLY A 49 -17.15 9.71 11.74
CA GLY A 49 -17.11 11.18 11.67
C GLY A 49 -16.81 11.77 10.30
N PHE A 50 -16.43 10.94 9.30
CA PHE A 50 -16.10 11.42 7.95
C PHE A 50 -17.28 11.35 6.96
N GLY A 51 -18.41 10.74 7.35
CA GLY A 51 -19.62 10.64 6.55
C GLY A 51 -19.36 9.98 5.19
N ASP A 52 -19.99 10.53 4.15
CA ASP A 52 -19.93 9.99 2.77
C ASP A 52 -18.53 10.04 2.11
N ARG A 53 -17.55 10.64 2.76
CA ARG A 53 -16.16 10.66 2.26
C ARG A 53 -15.43 9.33 2.43
N ALA A 54 -15.91 8.44 3.29
CA ALA A 54 -15.35 7.11 3.53
C ALA A 54 -16.27 6.03 2.96
N VAL A 55 -15.82 5.35 1.89
CA VAL A 55 -16.59 4.29 1.21
C VAL A 55 -15.84 2.97 1.34
N PHE A 56 -16.49 1.95 1.91
CA PHE A 56 -15.90 0.63 2.08
C PHE A 56 -16.29 -0.31 0.95
N VAL A 57 -15.32 -0.96 0.32
CA VAL A 57 -15.54 -1.89 -0.79
C VAL A 57 -14.83 -3.21 -0.54
N LYS A 58 -15.61 -4.27 -0.40
CA LYS A 58 -15.09 -5.64 -0.37
C LYS A 58 -14.76 -6.07 -1.79
N ALA A 59 -13.47 -6.36 -2.05
CA ALA A 59 -13.02 -6.83 -3.35
C ALA A 59 -11.69 -7.60 -3.23
N ASN A 60 -11.58 -8.70 -3.99
CA ASN A 60 -10.31 -9.41 -4.21
C ASN A 60 -9.56 -8.75 -5.37
N ILE A 61 -8.65 -7.87 -5.05
CA ILE A 61 -7.87 -7.11 -6.04
C ILE A 61 -6.86 -7.94 -6.84
N ALA A 62 -6.67 -9.22 -6.53
CA ALA A 62 -5.93 -10.16 -7.36
C ALA A 62 -6.77 -10.68 -8.57
N ARG A 63 -8.02 -10.25 -8.70
CA ARG A 63 -8.93 -10.53 -9.81
C ARG A 63 -9.18 -9.25 -10.62
N ALA A 64 -9.03 -9.34 -11.92
CA ALA A 64 -9.12 -8.17 -12.82
C ALA A 64 -10.52 -7.52 -12.80
N ASP A 65 -11.56 -8.33 -12.78
CA ASP A 65 -12.95 -7.87 -12.71
C ASP A 65 -13.25 -7.10 -11.41
N GLU A 66 -12.76 -7.59 -10.29
CA GLU A 66 -12.96 -6.95 -8.99
C GLU A 66 -12.09 -5.69 -8.82
N ALA A 67 -10.87 -5.68 -9.36
CA ALA A 67 -10.01 -4.49 -9.41
C ALA A 67 -10.66 -3.37 -10.23
N ALA A 68 -11.20 -3.70 -11.41
CA ALA A 68 -11.94 -2.74 -12.26
C ALA A 68 -13.17 -2.20 -11.52
N ARG A 69 -13.98 -3.07 -10.90
CA ARG A 69 -15.16 -2.67 -10.13
C ARG A 69 -14.81 -1.72 -8.97
N LEU A 70 -13.68 -1.95 -8.30
CA LEU A 70 -13.22 -1.06 -7.23
C LEU A 70 -12.90 0.34 -7.74
N VAL A 71 -12.23 0.45 -8.89
CA VAL A 71 -11.93 1.73 -9.55
C VAL A 71 -13.21 2.42 -10.04
N ASP A 72 -14.13 1.67 -10.64
CA ASP A 72 -15.41 2.19 -11.08
C ASP A 72 -16.24 2.73 -9.91
N THR A 73 -16.17 2.08 -8.74
CA THR A 73 -16.85 2.57 -7.53
C THR A 73 -16.35 3.97 -7.14
N ALA A 74 -15.03 4.21 -7.18
CA ALA A 74 -14.48 5.53 -6.87
C ALA A 74 -14.98 6.60 -7.86
N ARG A 75 -14.95 6.29 -9.16
CA ARG A 75 -15.42 7.18 -10.23
C ARG A 75 -16.91 7.48 -10.10
N GLN A 76 -17.74 6.48 -9.85
CA GLN A 76 -19.21 6.64 -9.73
C GLN A 76 -19.61 7.43 -8.49
N ARG A 77 -18.93 7.21 -7.36
CA ARG A 77 -19.25 7.87 -6.09
C ARG A 77 -18.72 9.29 -5.99
N PHE A 78 -17.59 9.58 -6.63
CA PHE A 78 -16.86 10.83 -6.42
C PHE A 78 -16.52 11.61 -7.70
N GLY A 79 -16.78 11.04 -8.88
CA GLY A 79 -16.59 11.68 -10.18
C GLY A 79 -15.20 11.54 -10.78
N ALA A 80 -14.18 11.15 -9.99
CA ALA A 80 -12.79 11.03 -10.43
C ALA A 80 -12.05 9.96 -9.61
N LEU A 81 -10.84 9.61 -10.04
CA LEU A 81 -9.83 8.89 -9.25
C LEU A 81 -8.50 9.61 -9.37
N ASP A 82 -8.10 10.33 -8.33
CA ASP A 82 -6.88 11.12 -8.33
C ASP A 82 -5.67 10.34 -7.81
N VAL A 83 -5.89 9.41 -6.87
CA VAL A 83 -4.81 8.68 -6.21
C VAL A 83 -5.18 7.21 -6.02
N LEU A 84 -4.23 6.33 -6.33
CA LEU A 84 -4.24 4.93 -5.94
C LEU A 84 -3.09 4.65 -4.98
N VAL A 85 -3.40 4.10 -3.80
CA VAL A 85 -2.42 3.57 -2.85
C VAL A 85 -2.49 2.04 -2.85
N ASN A 86 -1.52 1.39 -3.48
CA ASN A 86 -1.35 -0.06 -3.51
C ASN A 86 -0.64 -0.52 -2.23
N ASN A 87 -1.39 -0.71 -1.17
CA ASN A 87 -0.87 -1.14 0.15
C ASN A 87 -1.10 -2.63 0.43
N ALA A 88 -2.17 -3.23 -0.08
CA ALA A 88 -2.52 -4.62 0.24
C ALA A 88 -1.39 -5.60 -0.07
N SER A 89 -1.09 -6.46 0.87
CA SER A 89 -0.13 -7.55 0.75
C SER A 89 -0.41 -8.59 1.83
N ILE A 90 0.06 -9.79 1.60
CA ILE A 90 0.12 -10.85 2.61
C ILE A 90 1.54 -11.41 2.63
N ASN A 91 1.85 -12.10 3.72
CA ASN A 91 3.12 -12.74 3.89
C ASN A 91 2.94 -14.16 4.42
N ILE A 92 3.57 -15.12 3.77
CA ILE A 92 3.59 -16.52 4.16
C ILE A 92 5.04 -16.97 4.13
N ASP A 93 5.65 -17.09 5.31
CA ASP A 93 7.04 -17.49 5.46
C ASP A 93 7.15 -19.03 5.49
N ARG A 94 8.03 -19.55 4.66
CA ARG A 94 8.42 -20.97 4.60
C ARG A 94 9.89 -21.09 4.20
N PRO A 95 10.62 -22.06 4.73
CA PRO A 95 11.90 -22.47 4.14
C PRO A 95 11.73 -22.80 2.65
N LEU A 96 12.75 -22.57 1.83
CA LEU A 96 12.66 -22.79 0.38
C LEU A 96 12.14 -24.18 0.01
N LEU A 97 12.62 -25.22 0.68
CA LEU A 97 12.27 -26.61 0.37
C LEU A 97 10.83 -26.98 0.81
N ASP A 98 10.23 -26.19 1.70
CA ASP A 98 8.87 -26.40 2.21
C ASP A 98 7.86 -25.40 1.60
N MET A 99 8.32 -24.49 0.74
CA MET A 99 7.47 -23.51 0.06
C MET A 99 6.59 -24.21 -0.97
N SER A 100 5.28 -24.25 -0.74
CA SER A 100 4.35 -24.77 -1.74
C SER A 100 4.10 -23.76 -2.85
N GLU A 101 3.74 -24.26 -4.06
CA GLU A 101 3.29 -23.41 -5.18
C GLU A 101 2.09 -22.54 -4.76
N ALA A 102 1.15 -23.10 -4.01
CA ALA A 102 -0.02 -22.36 -3.51
C ALA A 102 0.35 -21.22 -2.54
N ASP A 103 1.34 -21.40 -1.65
CA ASP A 103 1.84 -20.33 -0.78
C ASP A 103 2.56 -19.24 -1.61
N TRP A 104 3.31 -19.65 -2.63
CA TRP A 104 3.96 -18.74 -3.57
C TRP A 104 2.92 -17.90 -4.33
N ASP A 105 1.99 -18.56 -5.01
CA ASP A 105 0.97 -17.90 -5.83
C ASP A 105 0.12 -16.93 -5.01
N ARG A 106 -0.31 -17.35 -3.83
CA ARG A 106 -1.12 -16.52 -2.95
C ARG A 106 -0.42 -15.21 -2.55
N VAL A 107 0.89 -15.27 -2.27
CA VAL A 107 1.68 -14.07 -1.91
C VAL A 107 1.93 -13.20 -3.13
N VAL A 108 2.31 -13.80 -4.26
CA VAL A 108 2.59 -13.09 -5.51
C VAL A 108 1.32 -12.46 -6.07
N ASP A 109 0.20 -13.18 -6.09
CA ASP A 109 -1.09 -12.67 -6.55
C ASP A 109 -1.56 -11.47 -5.72
N THR A 110 -1.45 -11.57 -4.38
CA THR A 110 -1.90 -10.48 -3.51
C THR A 110 -0.91 -9.33 -3.45
N GLY A 111 0.40 -9.61 -3.48
CA GLY A 111 1.45 -8.60 -3.23
C GLY A 111 2.04 -7.94 -4.48
N MET A 112 1.89 -8.56 -5.67
CA MET A 112 2.47 -8.04 -6.90
C MET A 112 1.46 -7.98 -8.05
N LYS A 113 0.78 -9.08 -8.40
CA LYS A 113 -0.20 -9.11 -9.48
C LYS A 113 -1.35 -8.12 -9.21
N SER A 114 -1.81 -8.02 -7.96
CA SER A 114 -2.82 -7.04 -7.57
C SER A 114 -2.37 -5.59 -7.85
N VAL A 115 -1.10 -5.27 -7.60
CA VAL A 115 -0.53 -3.94 -7.91
C VAL A 115 -0.60 -3.66 -9.41
N PHE A 116 -0.27 -4.65 -10.25
CA PHE A 116 -0.42 -4.54 -11.70
C PHE A 116 -1.89 -4.28 -12.09
N LEU A 117 -2.82 -5.12 -11.64
CA LEU A 117 -4.23 -5.03 -12.01
C LEU A 117 -4.86 -3.71 -11.54
N MET A 118 -4.62 -3.30 -10.31
CA MET A 118 -5.11 -2.04 -9.77
C MET A 118 -4.52 -0.84 -10.49
N SER A 119 -3.21 -0.86 -10.77
CA SER A 119 -2.55 0.22 -11.51
C SER A 119 -3.05 0.33 -12.93
N GLN A 120 -3.27 -0.80 -13.63
CA GLN A 120 -3.84 -0.80 -14.97
C GLN A 120 -5.27 -0.24 -15.00
N ALA A 121 -6.12 -0.66 -14.06
CA ALA A 121 -7.49 -0.16 -13.97
C ALA A 121 -7.51 1.34 -13.63
N ALA A 122 -6.72 1.78 -12.66
CA ALA A 122 -6.62 3.19 -12.26
C ALA A 122 -6.04 4.06 -13.38
N ALA A 123 -4.99 3.60 -14.06
CA ALA A 123 -4.34 4.35 -15.13
C ALA A 123 -5.31 4.67 -16.28
N ARG A 124 -6.22 3.77 -16.63
CA ARG A 124 -7.25 4.03 -17.67
C ARG A 124 -8.10 5.24 -17.32
N VAL A 125 -8.49 5.38 -16.06
CA VAL A 125 -9.27 6.53 -15.59
C VAL A 125 -8.40 7.78 -15.51
N MET A 126 -7.21 7.66 -14.92
CA MET A 126 -6.30 8.79 -14.70
C MET A 126 -5.77 9.41 -16.00
N LEU A 127 -5.54 8.60 -17.05
CA LEU A 127 -5.10 9.09 -18.36
C LEU A 127 -6.21 9.82 -19.12
N ASP A 128 -7.46 9.45 -18.89
CA ASP A 128 -8.63 10.05 -19.55
C ASP A 128 -9.07 11.36 -18.90
N GLN A 129 -8.80 11.56 -17.60
CA GLN A 129 -9.16 12.80 -16.89
C GLN A 129 -8.12 13.91 -17.05
N GLU A 130 -8.57 15.18 -17.04
CA GLU A 130 -7.70 16.35 -17.25
C GLU A 130 -6.59 16.46 -16.21
N GLY A 131 -6.90 16.20 -14.94
CA GLY A 131 -5.97 16.31 -13.81
C GLY A 131 -4.92 15.21 -13.71
N GLY A 132 -4.97 14.19 -14.59
CA GLY A 132 -4.09 13.03 -14.49
C GLY A 132 -4.30 12.25 -13.18
N GLY A 133 -3.21 11.75 -12.57
CA GLY A 133 -3.32 11.01 -11.33
C GLY A 133 -1.98 10.69 -10.65
N GLN A 134 -2.07 9.95 -9.57
CA GLN A 134 -0.92 9.52 -8.79
C GLN A 134 -1.10 8.07 -8.30
N ILE A 135 -0.03 7.28 -8.38
CA ILE A 135 0.01 5.93 -7.82
C ILE A 135 1.13 5.88 -6.79
N VAL A 136 0.81 5.43 -5.59
CA VAL A 136 1.78 5.17 -4.51
C VAL A 136 1.75 3.68 -4.20
N ASN A 137 2.85 3.01 -4.46
CA ASN A 137 3.02 1.59 -4.19
C ASN A 137 3.73 1.37 -2.84
N LEU A 138 3.32 0.35 -2.08
CA LEU A 138 4.03 -0.10 -0.88
C LEU A 138 4.99 -1.24 -1.24
N GLY A 139 6.28 -0.91 -1.28
CA GLY A 139 7.36 -1.88 -1.32
C GLY A 139 7.64 -2.50 0.05
N ALA A 140 8.81 -3.06 0.20
CA ALA A 140 9.38 -3.49 1.47
C ALA A 140 10.90 -3.49 1.38
N LEU A 141 11.58 -3.25 2.50
CA LEU A 141 13.04 -3.30 2.55
C LEU A 141 13.58 -4.66 2.11
N THR A 142 12.88 -5.74 2.48
CA THR A 142 13.25 -7.10 2.09
C THR A 142 13.10 -7.39 0.59
N GLY A 143 12.38 -6.55 -0.16
CA GLY A 143 12.39 -6.56 -1.63
C GLY A 143 13.71 -6.03 -2.23
N ILE A 144 14.56 -5.35 -1.41
CA ILE A 144 15.89 -4.90 -1.80
C ILE A 144 16.96 -5.87 -1.28
N THR A 145 16.87 -6.26 0.01
CA THR A 145 17.91 -7.01 0.71
C THR A 145 17.72 -8.53 0.65
N GLY A 146 16.49 -8.99 0.39
CA GLY A 146 16.10 -10.37 0.65
C GLY A 146 15.98 -10.67 2.14
N ARG A 147 15.47 -11.87 2.47
CA ARG A 147 15.50 -12.48 3.81
C ARG A 147 15.25 -13.98 3.74
N ALA A 148 15.66 -14.69 4.76
CA ALA A 148 15.34 -16.13 4.90
C ALA A 148 13.81 -16.35 5.00
N ASN A 149 13.35 -17.50 4.53
CA ASN A 149 11.97 -17.99 4.59
C ASN A 149 10.90 -17.12 3.89
N GLY A 150 11.31 -16.07 3.16
CA GLY A 150 10.38 -15.13 2.56
C GLY A 150 10.59 -14.90 1.07
N ILE A 151 11.05 -15.92 0.33
CA ILE A 151 11.39 -15.80 -1.09
C ILE A 151 10.21 -15.26 -1.94
N ASN A 152 9.00 -15.73 -1.69
CA ASN A 152 7.76 -15.28 -2.35
C ASN A 152 7.48 -13.81 -2.10
N TYR A 153 7.54 -13.38 -0.84
CA TYR A 153 7.29 -12.00 -0.44
C TYR A 153 8.39 -11.05 -0.95
N CYS A 154 9.66 -11.45 -0.80
CA CYS A 154 10.79 -10.67 -1.29
C CYS A 154 10.73 -10.48 -2.80
N ALA A 155 10.44 -11.54 -3.56
CA ALA A 155 10.28 -11.48 -5.01
C ALA A 155 9.10 -10.57 -5.41
N ALA A 156 7.94 -10.70 -4.74
CA ALA A 156 6.78 -9.85 -4.99
C ALA A 156 7.12 -8.36 -4.74
N LYS A 157 7.77 -8.05 -3.62
CA LYS A 157 8.11 -6.65 -3.27
C LYS A 157 9.24 -6.08 -4.12
N ALA A 158 10.20 -6.89 -4.56
CA ALA A 158 11.18 -6.49 -5.58
C ALA A 158 10.50 -6.16 -6.91
N GLY A 159 9.55 -7.01 -7.34
CA GLY A 159 8.73 -6.76 -8.51
C GLY A 159 7.95 -5.44 -8.45
N VAL A 160 7.36 -5.12 -7.30
CA VAL A 160 6.64 -3.84 -7.08
C VAL A 160 7.59 -2.63 -7.23
N ILE A 161 8.82 -2.73 -6.71
CA ILE A 161 9.82 -1.66 -6.82
C ILE A 161 10.19 -1.40 -8.30
N VAL A 162 10.40 -2.47 -9.09
CA VAL A 162 10.71 -2.34 -10.51
C VAL A 162 9.47 -1.88 -11.29
N MET A 163 8.30 -2.45 -11.01
CA MET A 163 7.03 -2.08 -11.64
C MET A 163 6.71 -0.60 -11.45
N THR A 164 7.06 -0.01 -10.29
CA THR A 164 6.95 1.43 -10.05
C THR A 164 7.68 2.25 -11.10
N LYS A 165 8.89 1.85 -11.48
CA LYS A 165 9.68 2.55 -12.51
C LYS A 165 9.07 2.39 -13.90
N CYS A 166 8.64 1.17 -14.26
CA CYS A 166 7.98 0.91 -15.54
C CYS A 166 6.72 1.77 -15.69
N LEU A 167 5.86 1.74 -14.67
CA LEU A 167 4.63 2.55 -14.66
C LEU A 167 4.91 4.05 -14.73
N ALA A 168 5.95 4.54 -14.03
CA ALA A 168 6.34 5.94 -14.08
C ALA A 168 6.80 6.37 -15.48
N ILE A 169 7.48 5.49 -16.22
CA ILE A 169 7.92 5.74 -17.61
C ILE A 169 6.71 5.75 -18.55
N GLU A 170 5.84 4.73 -18.45
CA GLU A 170 4.75 4.54 -19.39
C GLU A 170 3.60 5.55 -19.21
N LEU A 171 3.37 6.02 -17.97
CA LEU A 171 2.21 6.86 -17.66
C LEU A 171 2.54 8.36 -17.59
N ALA A 172 3.82 8.73 -17.66
CA ALA A 172 4.22 10.14 -17.70
C ALA A 172 3.76 10.81 -19.01
N PRO A 173 3.48 12.12 -19.01
CA PRO A 173 3.55 13.04 -17.87
C PRO A 173 2.26 13.08 -17.03
N LYS A 174 1.20 12.39 -17.42
CA LYS A 174 -0.13 12.50 -16.79
C LYS A 174 -0.23 11.85 -15.41
N VAL A 175 0.49 10.74 -15.20
CA VAL A 175 0.40 10.01 -13.92
C VAL A 175 1.79 9.86 -13.33
N ARG A 176 1.95 10.25 -12.07
CA ARG A 176 3.17 10.02 -11.30
C ARG A 176 3.06 8.72 -10.52
N VAL A 177 4.12 7.94 -10.50
CA VAL A 177 4.15 6.66 -9.77
C VAL A 177 5.38 6.60 -8.89
N ASN A 178 5.20 6.42 -7.58
CA ASN A 178 6.28 6.31 -6.62
C ASN A 178 6.05 5.13 -5.66
N CYS A 179 7.10 4.74 -4.96
CA CYS A 179 7.07 3.63 -4.02
C CYS A 179 7.52 4.10 -2.63
N VAL A 180 6.76 3.79 -1.59
CA VAL A 180 7.22 3.90 -0.20
C VAL A 180 7.74 2.54 0.25
N ILE A 181 8.90 2.52 0.89
CA ILE A 181 9.55 1.31 1.40
C ILE A 181 9.67 1.42 2.92
N PRO A 182 8.73 0.79 3.66
CA PRO A 182 8.78 0.77 5.11
C PRO A 182 9.93 -0.09 5.65
N GLY A 183 10.46 0.30 6.81
CA GLY A 183 11.25 -0.57 7.69
C GLY A 183 10.36 -1.52 8.50
N THR A 184 10.77 -1.82 9.74
CA THR A 184 9.94 -2.56 10.70
C THR A 184 8.92 -1.60 11.31
N ILE A 185 7.63 -1.84 11.03
CA ILE A 185 6.52 -0.99 11.46
C ILE A 185 5.59 -1.79 12.38
N ARG A 186 5.15 -1.17 13.47
CA ARG A 186 4.22 -1.76 14.44
C ARG A 186 2.84 -1.98 13.79
N THR A 187 2.65 -3.15 13.23
CA THR A 187 1.40 -3.57 12.60
C THR A 187 0.95 -4.91 13.18
N PRO A 188 -0.35 -5.24 13.12
CA PRO A 188 -0.82 -6.55 13.55
C PRO A 188 -0.09 -7.71 12.85
N GLU A 189 0.28 -7.56 11.57
CA GLU A 189 1.03 -8.60 10.84
C GLU A 189 2.45 -8.80 11.41
N VAL A 190 3.12 -7.72 11.79
CA VAL A 190 4.47 -7.79 12.39
C VAL A 190 4.38 -8.34 13.81
N ASP A 191 3.35 -7.99 14.55
CA ASP A 191 3.10 -8.51 15.90
C ASP A 191 2.79 -10.01 15.88
N GLU A 192 1.87 -10.44 15.00
CA GLU A 192 1.55 -11.85 14.77
C GLU A 192 2.78 -12.71 14.41
N ARG A 193 3.78 -12.11 13.75
CA ARG A 193 4.99 -12.81 13.32
C ARG A 193 6.12 -12.82 14.33
N TYR A 194 6.33 -11.72 15.01
CA TYR A 194 7.53 -11.48 15.79
C TYR A 194 7.27 -11.29 17.28
N ASP A 195 6.02 -11.29 17.73
CA ASP A 195 5.65 -10.95 19.11
C ASP A 195 6.38 -9.67 19.54
N ILE A 196 5.88 -8.52 19.09
CA ILE A 196 6.56 -7.23 19.31
C ILE A 196 6.80 -7.01 20.79
N ALA A 197 5.84 -7.36 21.66
CA ALA A 197 5.96 -7.13 23.10
C ALA A 197 7.19 -7.85 23.70
N ALA A 198 7.48 -9.06 23.22
CA ALA A 198 8.63 -9.84 23.68
C ALA A 198 9.96 -9.46 22.99
N ASN A 199 9.91 -8.93 21.75
CA ASN A 199 11.10 -8.77 20.89
C ASN A 199 11.35 -7.33 20.44
N GLU A 200 10.67 -6.34 21.00
CA GLU A 200 10.77 -4.94 20.56
C GLU A 200 12.20 -4.42 20.54
N ALA A 201 12.98 -4.67 21.58
CA ALA A 201 14.37 -4.22 21.66
C ALA A 201 15.24 -4.78 20.53
N ALA A 202 15.09 -6.08 20.22
CA ALA A 202 15.84 -6.73 19.13
C ALA A 202 15.40 -6.21 17.75
N LEU A 203 14.11 -5.95 17.56
CA LEU A 203 13.58 -5.37 16.32
C LEU A 203 14.04 -3.92 16.13
N ALA A 204 14.09 -3.15 17.22
CA ALA A 204 14.53 -1.75 17.27
C ALA A 204 16.04 -1.59 17.01
N GLU A 205 16.85 -2.59 17.40
CA GLU A 205 18.31 -2.52 17.28
C GLU A 205 18.78 -2.36 15.82
N HIS A 206 18.01 -2.90 14.88
CA HIS A 206 18.30 -2.77 13.45
C HIS A 206 18.07 -1.35 12.88
N SER A 207 17.39 -0.48 13.60
CA SER A 207 17.17 0.92 13.21
C SER A 207 18.20 1.83 13.89
N LEU A 208 18.71 2.83 13.18
CA LEU A 208 19.57 3.87 13.78
C LEU A 208 18.80 4.72 14.80
N LEU A 209 17.48 4.87 14.62
CA LEU A 209 16.61 5.59 15.56
C LEU A 209 16.26 4.75 16.80
N LYS A 210 16.74 3.50 16.90
CA LYS A 210 16.59 2.59 18.05
C LYS A 210 15.14 2.37 18.49
N ARG A 211 14.24 2.35 17.53
CA ARG A 211 12.83 1.99 17.71
C ARG A 211 12.26 1.37 16.44
N ILE A 212 11.16 0.69 16.57
CA ILE A 212 10.30 0.35 15.42
C ILE A 212 9.48 1.58 15.01
N GLY A 213 9.07 1.64 13.76
CA GLY A 213 8.22 2.73 13.26
C GLY A 213 6.74 2.47 13.55
N GLU A 214 5.94 3.53 13.51
CA GLU A 214 4.50 3.47 13.63
C GLU A 214 3.81 3.59 12.26
N PRO A 215 2.61 2.99 12.07
CA PRO A 215 1.87 3.08 10.81
C PRO A 215 1.64 4.52 10.34
N GLU A 216 1.45 5.45 11.26
CA GLU A 216 1.26 6.87 11.00
C GLU A 216 2.46 7.54 10.34
N GLU A 217 3.68 7.06 10.61
CA GLU A 217 4.90 7.60 9.98
C GLU A 217 4.96 7.23 8.50
N ILE A 218 4.48 6.03 8.14
CA ILE A 218 4.35 5.63 6.74
C ILE A 218 3.19 6.37 6.07
N ALA A 219 2.08 6.57 6.79
CA ALA A 219 0.96 7.38 6.30
C ALA A 219 1.40 8.81 5.99
N GLY A 220 2.24 9.43 6.83
CA GLY A 220 2.82 10.76 6.59
C GLY A 220 3.67 10.83 5.31
N ALA A 221 4.48 9.80 5.03
CA ALA A 221 5.24 9.71 3.79
C ALA A 221 4.32 9.56 2.56
N ILE A 222 3.22 8.81 2.69
CA ILE A 222 2.21 8.69 1.63
C ILE A 222 1.49 10.02 1.43
N GLN A 223 1.06 10.73 2.51
CA GLN A 223 0.46 12.06 2.42
C GLN A 223 1.37 13.05 1.68
N PHE A 224 2.69 13.04 1.99
CA PHE A 224 3.66 13.85 1.25
C PHE A 224 3.66 13.52 -0.25
N LEU A 225 3.72 12.24 -0.63
CA LEU A 225 3.69 11.84 -2.05
C LEU A 225 2.36 12.16 -2.73
N VAL A 226 1.26 12.19 -2.00
CA VAL A 226 -0.08 12.56 -2.49
C VAL A 226 -0.23 14.07 -2.64
N SER A 227 0.55 14.86 -1.92
CA SER A 227 0.50 16.32 -1.95
C SER A 227 1.22 16.93 -3.16
N ASP A 228 0.97 18.21 -3.41
CA ASP A 228 1.63 18.97 -4.47
C ASP A 228 3.12 19.26 -4.16
N ALA A 229 3.54 19.11 -2.89
CA ALA A 229 4.95 19.22 -2.50
C ALA A 229 5.84 18.16 -3.16
N SER A 230 5.27 17.06 -3.66
CA SER A 230 5.97 16.00 -4.38
C SER A 230 5.81 16.08 -5.91
N ALA A 231 5.35 17.21 -6.46
CA ALA A 231 4.98 17.32 -7.89
C ALA A 231 6.12 16.96 -8.86
N TYR A 232 7.38 17.11 -8.46
CA TYR A 232 8.55 16.77 -9.28
C TYR A 232 9.19 15.41 -8.92
N ILE A 233 8.50 14.58 -8.12
CA ILE A 233 8.95 13.24 -7.73
C ILE A 233 8.18 12.21 -8.55
N ASN A 234 8.89 11.45 -9.40
CA ASN A 234 8.33 10.38 -10.20
C ASN A 234 9.32 9.22 -10.34
N GLY A 235 8.84 7.97 -10.30
CA GLY A 235 9.65 6.76 -10.42
C GLY A 235 10.55 6.45 -9.21
N GLN A 236 10.37 7.15 -8.07
CA GLN A 236 11.27 7.06 -6.93
C GLN A 236 10.80 6.07 -5.86
N LYS A 237 11.77 5.57 -5.11
CA LYS A 237 11.56 4.81 -3.89
C LYS A 237 11.92 5.70 -2.68
N LEU A 238 10.94 5.95 -1.82
CA LEU A 238 11.12 6.67 -0.57
C LEU A 238 11.23 5.63 0.56
N ILE A 239 12.42 5.47 1.12
CA ILE A 239 12.67 4.55 2.23
C ILE A 239 12.34 5.27 3.53
N VAL A 240 11.50 4.63 4.36
CA VAL A 240 11.05 5.14 5.67
C VAL A 240 11.24 4.03 6.69
N ASP A 241 12.45 3.91 7.23
CA ASP A 241 12.89 2.73 7.97
C ASP A 241 13.72 3.03 9.22
N GLY A 242 13.79 4.31 9.63
CA GLY A 242 14.59 4.73 10.77
C GLY A 242 16.10 4.58 10.56
N GLY A 243 16.55 4.56 9.31
CA GLY A 243 17.97 4.39 8.97
C GLY A 243 18.47 2.94 9.02
N ARG A 244 17.57 1.97 8.92
CA ARG A 244 17.92 0.54 8.87
C ARG A 244 18.72 0.18 7.62
N PHE A 245 18.44 0.82 6.51
CA PHE A 245 19.11 0.60 5.24
C PHE A 245 19.72 1.91 4.73
N LEU A 246 21.03 1.94 4.65
CA LEU A 246 21.81 3.03 4.07
C LEU A 246 22.47 2.53 2.78
N TYR A 247 22.57 3.40 1.79
CA TYR A 247 23.26 3.13 0.52
C TYR A 247 24.75 3.34 0.66
#